data_d55437b5dd80766f33a9cb8bb461a6cc
#
_entry.id   d55437b5dd80766f33a9cb8bb461a6cc
#
_cell.length_a   1.000
_cell.length_b   1.000
_cell.length_c   1.000
_cell.angle_alpha   90.00
_cell.angle_beta   90.00
_cell.angle_gamma   90.00
#
_symmetry.space_group_name_H-M   'P 1'
#
loop_
_entity.id
_entity.type
_entity.pdbx_description
1 polymer ?
#
loop_
_entity_poly.entity_id
_entity_poly.type
_entity_poly.pdbx_seq_one_letter_code
_entity_poly.pdbx_strand_id
1 'polypeptide(L)'
;MGDIYQVQDACAADPACTQDIQYALPEEGANIWVDNMVVPYGALNPALAHAFIDYILDPSVGASISNFTFYATPNQASVDAGLILPELLESPTIYPTDEIISKLFYIAPNLDQEEIYSFAWDEIKIAVGG
;
A
#
# COMPACT_ATOMS: atom_id res chain seq x y z
N MET A 1 -4.90 0.92 2.21
CA MET A 1 -5.43 2.26 1.87
C MET A 1 -5.99 2.32 0.47
N GLY A 2 -5.22 2.04 -0.57
CA GLY A 2 -5.69 2.10 -1.95
C GLY A 2 -7.00 1.39 -2.22
N ASP A 3 -7.24 0.24 -1.62
CA ASP A 3 -8.49 -0.50 -1.77
C ASP A 3 -9.71 0.29 -1.29
N ILE A 4 -9.59 1.07 -0.23
CA ILE A 4 -10.69 1.92 0.28
C ILE A 4 -11.06 2.99 -0.75
N TYR A 5 -10.07 3.66 -1.33
CA TYR A 5 -10.32 4.68 -2.35
C TYR A 5 -10.95 4.08 -3.60
N GLN A 6 -10.51 2.91 -4.04
CA GLN A 6 -11.11 2.19 -5.16
C GLN A 6 -12.58 1.80 -4.88
N VAL A 7 -12.88 1.37 -3.64
CA VAL A 7 -14.27 1.08 -3.23
C VAL A 7 -15.12 2.35 -3.18
N GLN A 8 -14.57 3.47 -2.69
CA GLN A 8 -15.25 4.76 -2.67
C GLN A 8 -15.58 5.25 -4.09
N ASP A 9 -14.63 5.15 -5.02
CA ASP A 9 -14.85 5.52 -6.42
C ASP A 9 -15.90 4.62 -7.08
N ALA A 10 -15.83 3.32 -6.85
CA ALA A 10 -16.83 2.37 -7.36
C ALA A 10 -18.22 2.66 -6.78
N CYS A 11 -18.29 2.99 -5.49
CA CYS A 11 -19.54 3.35 -4.83
C CYS A 11 -20.09 4.69 -5.35
N ALA A 12 -19.24 5.69 -5.57
CA ALA A 12 -19.66 6.97 -6.13
C ALA A 12 -20.21 6.86 -7.57
N ALA A 13 -19.76 5.86 -8.32
CA ALA A 13 -20.23 5.57 -9.68
C ALA A 13 -21.56 4.77 -9.70
N ASP A 14 -21.97 4.15 -8.60
CA ASP A 14 -23.18 3.35 -8.49
C ASP A 14 -24.26 4.08 -7.68
N PRO A 15 -25.35 4.57 -8.32
CA PRO A 15 -26.46 5.23 -7.60
C PRO A 15 -27.15 4.35 -6.54
N ALA A 16 -26.97 3.04 -6.59
CA ALA A 16 -27.53 2.10 -5.61
C ALA A 16 -26.60 1.93 -4.38
N CYS A 17 -25.36 2.40 -4.44
CA CYS A 17 -24.43 2.34 -3.33
C CYS A 17 -24.78 3.41 -2.28
N THR A 18 -25.10 2.96 -1.08
CA THR A 18 -25.44 3.85 0.06
C THR A 18 -24.40 3.74 1.18
N GLN A 19 -23.25 3.11 0.93
CA GLN A 19 -22.22 2.87 1.94
C GLN A 19 -21.29 4.08 2.03
N ASP A 20 -21.11 4.62 3.23
CA ASP A 20 -20.07 5.59 3.57
C ASP A 20 -18.91 4.84 4.24
N ILE A 21 -17.95 4.43 3.39
CA ILE A 21 -16.77 3.71 3.85
C ILE A 21 -15.62 4.70 3.99
N GLN A 22 -15.05 4.76 5.19
CA GLN A 22 -13.95 5.67 5.50
C GLN A 22 -12.75 4.90 6.06
N TYR A 23 -11.56 5.45 5.86
CA TYR A 23 -10.34 4.96 6.47
C TYR A 23 -10.01 5.77 7.71
N ALA A 24 -9.75 5.09 8.81
CA ALA A 24 -9.33 5.73 10.06
C ALA A 24 -7.95 5.19 10.48
N LEU A 25 -7.04 6.10 10.81
CA LEU A 25 -5.78 5.77 11.48
C LEU A 25 -6.05 5.72 12.97
N PRO A 26 -5.78 4.59 13.68
CA PRO A 26 -5.90 4.52 15.12
C PRO A 26 -4.93 5.47 15.83
N GLU A 27 -5.31 5.99 16.99
CA GLU A 27 -4.46 6.85 17.81
C GLU A 27 -3.20 6.13 18.32
N GLU A 28 -3.29 4.82 18.49
CA GLU A 28 -2.21 3.93 18.92
C GLU A 28 -1.14 3.74 17.86
N GLY A 29 -1.43 4.07 16.61
CA GLY A 29 -0.57 3.86 15.46
C GLY A 29 -1.09 2.80 14.50
N ALA A 30 -0.34 2.57 13.45
CA ALA A 30 -0.69 1.62 12.40
C ALA A 30 0.55 0.94 11.83
N ASN A 31 0.33 -0.18 11.15
CA ASN A 31 1.37 -0.85 10.42
C ASN A 31 1.76 -0.07 9.15
N ILE A 32 3.05 0.03 8.89
CA ILE A 32 3.62 0.54 7.64
C ILE A 32 4.45 -0.55 6.98
N TRP A 33 4.42 -0.61 5.66
CA TRP A 33 5.26 -1.51 4.87
C TRP A 33 5.69 -0.85 3.58
N VAL A 34 6.70 -1.41 2.94
CA VAL A 34 7.19 -1.00 1.63
C VAL A 34 7.29 -2.24 0.76
N ASP A 35 6.57 -2.23 -0.37
CA ASP A 35 6.69 -3.28 -1.37
C ASP A 35 7.99 -3.12 -2.15
N ASN A 36 8.68 -4.24 -2.38
CA ASN A 36 9.97 -4.24 -3.03
C ASN A 36 9.95 -5.18 -4.25
N MET A 37 10.52 -4.71 -5.36
CA MET A 37 10.84 -5.56 -6.49
C MET A 37 12.25 -6.10 -6.34
N VAL A 38 12.42 -7.41 -6.49
CA VAL A 38 13.71 -8.08 -6.38
C VAL A 38 13.97 -8.96 -7.60
N VAL A 39 15.23 -9.10 -7.96
CA VAL A 39 15.67 -10.05 -9.00
C VAL A 39 16.19 -11.30 -8.29
N PRO A 40 15.51 -12.45 -8.37
CA PRO A 40 15.93 -13.65 -7.68
C PRO A 40 17.25 -14.19 -8.26
N TYR A 41 18.03 -14.87 -7.41
CA TYR A 41 19.21 -15.57 -7.85
C TYR A 41 18.83 -16.63 -8.89
N GLY A 42 19.54 -16.65 -10.01
CA GLY A 42 19.24 -17.59 -11.12
C GLY A 42 18.12 -17.13 -12.06
N ALA A 43 17.68 -15.86 -11.99
CA ALA A 43 16.76 -15.32 -12.97
C ALA A 43 17.27 -15.55 -14.41
N LEU A 44 16.38 -16.00 -15.30
CA LEU A 44 16.76 -16.33 -16.69
C LEU A 44 17.17 -15.10 -17.50
N ASN A 45 16.62 -13.93 -17.16
CA ASN A 45 16.93 -12.68 -17.84
C ASN A 45 17.07 -11.52 -16.84
N PRO A 46 18.16 -11.46 -16.08
CA PRO A 46 18.34 -10.43 -15.06
C PRO A 46 18.43 -9.01 -15.68
N ALA A 47 18.97 -8.89 -16.89
CA ALA A 47 19.07 -7.60 -17.57
C ALA A 47 17.68 -7.01 -17.88
N LEU A 48 16.73 -7.83 -18.32
CA LEU A 48 15.35 -7.39 -18.54
C LEU A 48 14.65 -7.05 -17.23
N ALA A 49 14.89 -7.82 -16.17
CA ALA A 49 14.34 -7.56 -14.86
C ALA A 49 14.82 -6.19 -14.32
N HIS A 50 16.11 -5.89 -14.45
CA HIS A 50 16.66 -4.58 -14.08
C HIS A 50 16.07 -3.45 -14.93
N ALA A 51 15.94 -3.65 -16.24
CA ALA A 51 15.32 -2.64 -17.13
C ALA A 51 13.85 -2.37 -16.77
N PHE A 52 13.11 -3.40 -16.34
CA PHE A 52 11.74 -3.23 -15.86
C PHE A 52 11.69 -2.45 -14.54
N ILE A 53 12.57 -2.76 -13.58
CA ILE A 53 12.66 -2.02 -12.32
C ILE A 53 13.01 -0.56 -12.59
N ASP A 54 13.99 -0.30 -13.46
CA ASP A 54 14.41 1.04 -13.85
C ASP A 54 13.26 1.83 -14.50
N TYR A 55 12.48 1.18 -15.36
CA TYR A 55 11.27 1.78 -15.95
C TYR A 55 10.22 2.15 -14.89
N ILE A 56 9.98 1.29 -13.90
CA ILE A 56 9.03 1.58 -12.81
C ILE A 56 9.53 2.74 -11.92
N LEU A 57 10.84 2.90 -11.80
CA LEU A 57 11.46 3.99 -11.04
C LEU A 57 11.50 5.34 -11.80
N ASP A 58 11.12 5.38 -13.09
CA ASP A 58 10.92 6.64 -13.80
C ASP A 58 9.85 7.48 -13.07
N PRO A 59 10.11 8.78 -12.81
CA PRO A 59 9.20 9.62 -12.03
C PRO A 59 7.77 9.68 -12.61
N SER A 60 7.62 9.68 -13.93
CA SER A 60 6.30 9.74 -14.58
C SER A 60 5.55 8.43 -14.47
N VAL A 61 6.25 7.31 -14.55
CA VAL A 61 5.68 5.97 -14.39
C VAL A 61 5.29 5.73 -12.94
N GLY A 62 6.19 6.04 -11.99
CA GLY A 62 5.92 5.93 -10.56
C GLY A 62 4.75 6.79 -10.11
N ALA A 63 4.65 8.03 -10.63
CA ALA A 63 3.50 8.89 -10.38
C ALA A 63 2.21 8.31 -10.94
N SER A 64 2.22 7.77 -12.15
CA SER A 64 1.04 7.16 -12.76
C SER A 64 0.54 5.97 -11.94
N ILE A 65 1.44 5.15 -11.40
CA ILE A 65 1.10 4.04 -10.52
C ILE A 65 0.47 4.55 -9.22
N SER A 66 1.09 5.54 -8.57
CA SER A 66 0.58 6.12 -7.33
C SER A 66 -0.81 6.73 -7.51
N ASN A 67 -1.00 7.52 -8.56
CA ASN A 67 -2.27 8.17 -8.87
C ASN A 67 -3.38 7.17 -9.21
N PHE A 68 -3.03 6.02 -9.79
CA PHE A 68 -4.00 4.97 -10.11
C PHE A 68 -4.36 4.09 -8.90
N THR A 69 -3.37 3.76 -8.07
CA THR A 69 -3.55 2.82 -6.96
C THR A 69 -3.94 3.49 -5.65
N PHE A 70 -3.81 4.81 -5.54
CA PHE A 70 -4.01 5.59 -4.32
C PHE A 70 -3.08 5.17 -3.16
N TYR A 71 -1.90 4.68 -3.49
CA TYR A 71 -0.81 4.45 -2.53
C TYR A 71 0.29 5.50 -2.72
N ALA A 72 0.91 5.89 -1.62
CA ALA A 72 2.06 6.80 -1.68
C ALA A 72 3.21 6.17 -2.48
N THR A 73 3.88 6.97 -3.29
CA THR A 73 5.11 6.55 -3.97
C THR A 73 6.33 6.81 -3.08
N PRO A 74 7.29 5.87 -2.98
CA PRO A 74 8.59 6.15 -2.37
C PRO A 74 9.52 6.97 -3.27
N ASN A 75 9.12 7.25 -4.51
CA ASN A 75 9.91 8.01 -5.48
C ASN A 75 9.77 9.52 -5.26
N GLN A 76 10.72 10.11 -4.53
CA GLN A 76 10.73 11.54 -4.25
C GLN A 76 10.71 12.40 -5.52
N ALA A 77 11.35 11.94 -6.60
CA ALA A 77 11.37 12.69 -7.86
C ALA A 77 9.98 12.85 -8.49
N SER A 78 9.06 11.90 -8.28
CA SER A 78 7.67 12.02 -8.71
C SER A 78 6.93 13.14 -7.97
N VAL A 79 7.22 13.30 -6.68
CA VAL A 79 6.64 14.35 -5.82
C VAL A 79 7.24 15.71 -6.20
N ASP A 80 8.55 15.81 -6.28
CA ASP A 80 9.27 17.07 -6.58
C ASP A 80 8.93 17.61 -7.97
N ALA A 81 8.65 16.73 -8.92
CA ALA A 81 8.20 17.10 -10.27
C ALA A 81 6.72 17.49 -10.34
N GLY A 82 5.97 17.42 -9.23
CA GLY A 82 4.54 17.77 -9.19
C GLY A 82 3.66 16.82 -10.01
N LEU A 83 4.04 15.56 -10.12
CA LEU A 83 3.33 14.56 -10.93
C LEU A 83 2.26 13.79 -10.14
N ILE A 84 2.28 13.90 -8.81
CA ILE A 84 1.29 13.30 -7.92
C ILE A 84 0.08 14.22 -7.84
N LEU A 85 -1.13 13.64 -7.89
CA LEU A 85 -2.37 14.38 -7.74
C LEU A 85 -2.41 15.14 -6.40
N PRO A 86 -2.80 16.43 -6.39
CA PRO A 86 -2.83 17.24 -5.17
C PRO A 86 -3.68 16.63 -4.05
N GLU A 87 -4.82 16.04 -4.37
CA GLU A 87 -5.72 15.38 -3.42
C GLU A 87 -5.06 14.17 -2.71
N LEU A 88 -4.11 13.50 -3.36
CA LEU A 88 -3.34 12.44 -2.72
C LEU A 88 -2.30 13.01 -1.75
N LEU A 89 -1.57 14.06 -2.19
CA LEU A 89 -0.54 14.71 -1.36
C LEU A 89 -1.13 15.37 -0.10
N GLU A 90 -2.35 15.89 -0.20
CA GLU A 90 -3.07 16.53 0.91
C GLU A 90 -3.72 15.52 1.86
N SER A 91 -3.79 14.25 1.47
CA SER A 91 -4.40 13.19 2.29
C SER A 91 -3.40 12.67 3.33
N PRO A 92 -3.61 12.92 4.65
CA PRO A 92 -2.71 12.43 5.70
C PRO A 92 -2.74 10.91 5.87
N THR A 93 -3.69 10.24 5.25
CA THR A 93 -3.77 8.78 5.23
C THR A 93 -2.90 8.18 4.14
N ILE A 94 -2.58 8.92 3.06
CA ILE A 94 -1.70 8.49 1.97
C ILE A 94 -0.29 9.04 2.19
N TYR A 95 -0.18 10.36 2.44
CA TYR A 95 1.09 11.04 2.76
C TYR A 95 1.04 11.53 4.20
N PRO A 96 1.33 10.65 5.17
CA PRO A 96 1.20 10.96 6.59
C PRO A 96 2.21 12.03 7.02
N THR A 97 1.81 12.86 7.97
CA THR A 97 2.67 13.84 8.63
C THR A 97 3.73 13.14 9.50
N ASP A 98 4.80 13.86 9.85
CA ASP A 98 5.85 13.34 10.75
C ASP A 98 5.28 12.85 12.10
N GLU A 99 4.23 13.51 12.61
CA GLU A 99 3.55 13.08 13.84
C GLU A 99 2.90 11.70 13.66
N ILE A 100 2.23 11.47 12.54
CA ILE A 100 1.63 10.16 12.22
C ILE A 100 2.72 9.13 12.01
N ILE A 101 3.75 9.46 11.22
CA ILE A 101 4.88 8.56 10.93
C ILE A 101 5.53 8.08 12.23
N SER A 102 5.67 8.95 13.24
CA SER A 102 6.27 8.60 14.53
C SER A 102 5.52 7.51 15.31
N LYS A 103 4.25 7.28 14.97
CA LYS A 103 3.40 6.24 15.57
C LYS A 103 3.29 4.98 14.71
N LEU A 104 3.83 5.01 13.47
CA LEU A 104 3.80 3.86 12.58
C LEU A 104 4.91 2.86 12.96
N PHE A 105 4.68 1.59 12.71
CA PHE A 105 5.64 0.52 12.98
C PHE A 105 5.67 -0.51 11.85
N TYR A 106 6.86 -1.10 11.64
CA TYR A 106 7.00 -2.27 10.78
C TYR A 106 6.71 -3.54 11.58
N ILE A 107 5.94 -4.45 10.99
CA ILE A 107 5.77 -5.77 11.58
C ILE A 107 7.11 -6.50 11.47
N ALA A 108 7.73 -6.78 12.62
CA ALA A 108 8.93 -7.60 12.65
C ALA A 108 8.59 -9.07 12.36
N PRO A 109 9.43 -9.78 11.58
CA PRO A 109 9.27 -11.22 11.41
C PRO A 109 9.33 -11.89 12.79
N ASN A 110 8.29 -12.64 13.13
CA ASN A 110 8.20 -13.36 14.41
C ASN A 110 8.10 -14.86 14.13
N LEU A 111 9.21 -15.42 13.65
CA LEU A 111 9.29 -16.82 13.22
C LEU A 111 8.93 -17.80 14.37
N ASP A 112 9.22 -17.43 15.62
CA ASP A 112 8.92 -18.26 16.79
C ASP A 112 7.42 -18.35 17.13
N GLN A 113 6.61 -17.45 16.57
CA GLN A 113 5.16 -17.39 16.81
C GLN A 113 4.33 -17.68 15.55
N GLU A 114 4.96 -18.01 14.44
CA GLU A 114 4.27 -18.26 13.18
C GLU A 114 3.22 -19.38 13.30
N GLU A 115 3.55 -20.46 14.03
CA GLU A 115 2.63 -21.56 14.31
C GLU A 115 1.40 -21.10 15.10
N ILE A 116 1.58 -20.20 16.06
CA ILE A 116 0.48 -19.66 16.89
C ILE A 116 -0.47 -18.83 16.04
N TYR A 117 0.07 -17.95 15.16
CA TYR A 117 -0.73 -17.14 14.25
C TYR A 117 -1.47 -18.01 13.23
N SER A 118 -0.81 -19.01 12.66
CA SER A 118 -1.40 -19.93 11.70
C SER A 118 -2.53 -20.73 12.34
N PHE A 119 -2.32 -21.25 13.54
CA PHE A 119 -3.35 -21.95 14.32
C PHE A 119 -4.56 -21.05 14.59
N ALA A 120 -4.33 -19.84 15.12
CA ALA A 120 -5.41 -18.90 15.41
C ALA A 120 -6.20 -18.52 14.16
N TRP A 121 -5.53 -18.36 13.02
CA TRP A 121 -6.18 -18.07 11.74
C TRP A 121 -7.02 -19.26 11.25
N ASP A 122 -6.55 -20.48 11.40
CA ASP A 122 -7.31 -21.68 11.06
C ASP A 122 -8.57 -21.84 11.93
N GLU A 123 -8.48 -21.58 13.22
CA GLU A 123 -9.64 -21.54 14.13
C GLU A 123 -10.69 -20.51 13.68
N ILE A 124 -10.25 -19.31 13.30
CA ILE A 124 -11.14 -18.25 12.79
C ILE A 124 -11.84 -18.70 11.50
N LYS A 125 -11.11 -19.28 10.53
CA LYS A 125 -11.70 -19.77 9.29
C LYS A 125 -12.77 -20.84 9.55
N ILE A 126 -12.48 -21.78 10.43
CA ILE A 126 -13.43 -22.83 10.83
C ILE A 126 -14.68 -22.20 11.47
N ALA A 127 -14.52 -21.22 12.36
CA ALA A 127 -15.63 -20.58 13.06
C ALA A 127 -16.56 -19.78 12.14
N VAL A 128 -16.03 -19.22 11.05
CA VAL A 128 -16.83 -18.43 10.08
C VAL A 128 -17.30 -19.22 8.86
N GLY A 129 -17.05 -20.54 8.83
CA GLY A 129 -17.57 -21.44 7.80
C GLY A 129 -16.83 -21.35 6.46
N GLY A 130 -15.53 -21.04 6.51
CA GLY A 130 -14.63 -21.01 5.35
C GLY A 130 -14.27 -22.41 4.85
#